data_e952b49de4fa17ac73c360edfa86818a
#
_entry.id   e952b49de4fa17ac73c360edfa86818a
#
_cell.length_a   1.000
_cell.length_b   1.000
_cell.length_c   1.000
_cell.angle_alpha   90.00
_cell.angle_beta   90.00
_cell.angle_gamma   90.00
#
_symmetry.space_group_name_H-M   'P 1'
#
loop_
_entity.id
_entity.type
_entity.pdbx_description
1 polymer ?
#
loop_
_entity_poly.entity_id
_entity_poly.type
_entity_poly.pdbx_seq_one_letter_code
_entity_poly.pdbx_strand_id
1 'polypeptide(L)'
;MHPVLSFYGAAHGVSGSCYEIRTAQSRVLVDCGMFQGSKSEKELNYGDFPFRPDEIDAVILTHAHIDHSGLLPKLSKHGFAGPIFATSPTVDLCSVMLPDSAHIQEMEVEHLNRRNAQRDRPQVTSIYTLSDVEECMRQFREVQYGRWTTVATGMRARYWNAGHLLGSASVEIEINTDIDTQDSPLRCWFPRGTEPVFPPRSEPPLSMVF
;
A
#
# COMPACT_ATOMS: atom_id res chain seq x y z
N MET A 1 14.94 15.20 12.91
CA MET A 1 14.53 15.36 11.48
C MET A 1 13.02 15.40 11.46
N HIS A 2 12.39 16.34 10.73
CA HIS A 2 10.94 16.35 10.59
C HIS A 2 10.48 15.16 9.74
N PRO A 3 9.31 14.56 10.03
CA PRO A 3 8.72 13.56 9.17
C PRO A 3 8.46 14.11 7.77
N VAL A 4 8.65 13.27 6.76
CA VAL A 4 8.42 13.61 5.34
C VAL A 4 7.36 12.67 4.80
N LEU A 5 6.35 13.23 4.13
CA LEU A 5 5.34 12.49 3.38
C LEU A 5 5.64 12.63 1.89
N SER A 6 5.82 11.48 1.21
CA SER A 6 6.05 11.40 -0.24
C SER A 6 4.89 10.70 -0.92
N PHE A 7 4.53 11.16 -2.12
CA PHE A 7 3.43 10.62 -2.93
C PHE A 7 4.03 9.98 -4.17
N TYR A 8 3.87 8.67 -4.33
CA TYR A 8 4.38 7.92 -5.47
C TYR A 8 3.30 7.53 -6.48
N GLY A 9 2.04 7.71 -6.11
CA GLY A 9 0.86 7.52 -6.94
C GLY A 9 -0.37 8.15 -6.34
N ALA A 10 -1.46 8.19 -7.09
CA ALA A 10 -2.74 8.82 -6.74
C ALA A 10 -2.66 10.31 -6.33
N ALA A 11 -1.58 11.03 -6.70
CA ALA A 11 -1.39 12.45 -6.35
C ALA A 11 -2.20 13.39 -7.25
N HIS A 12 -2.44 13.03 -8.51
CA HIS A 12 -3.27 13.72 -9.49
C HIS A 12 -4.19 12.77 -10.25
N GLY A 13 -4.41 11.57 -9.69
CA GLY A 13 -5.23 10.50 -10.25
C GLY A 13 -5.83 9.68 -9.13
N VAL A 14 -6.59 8.65 -9.49
CA VAL A 14 -7.34 7.82 -8.53
C VAL A 14 -6.76 6.42 -8.35
N SER A 15 -5.72 6.03 -9.09
CA SER A 15 -5.14 4.68 -9.06
C SER A 15 -3.65 4.70 -8.74
N GLY A 16 -3.11 3.54 -8.33
CA GLY A 16 -1.71 3.41 -7.96
C GLY A 16 -1.40 4.03 -6.60
N SER A 17 -2.32 3.96 -5.64
CA SER A 17 -2.16 4.54 -4.31
C SER A 17 -0.88 4.03 -3.65
N CYS A 18 0.06 4.92 -3.36
CA CYS A 18 1.31 4.61 -2.69
C CYS A 18 1.91 5.88 -2.06
N TYR A 19 1.93 5.92 -0.73
CA TYR A 19 2.46 7.04 0.02
C TYR A 19 3.54 6.56 0.98
N GLU A 20 4.64 7.31 1.11
CA GLU A 20 5.69 7.01 2.08
C GLU A 20 5.69 8.03 3.19
N ILE A 21 5.70 7.56 4.44
CA ILE A 21 6.01 8.35 5.62
C ILE A 21 7.43 7.97 6.04
N ARG A 22 8.33 8.95 6.00
CA ARG A 22 9.72 8.79 6.39
C ARG A 22 10.05 9.65 7.60
N THR A 23 10.63 9.04 8.61
CA THR A 23 11.21 9.71 9.79
C THR A 23 12.73 9.52 9.81
N ALA A 24 13.39 9.95 10.89
CA ALA A 24 14.80 9.64 11.10
C ALA A 24 15.07 8.15 11.38
N GLN A 25 14.04 7.39 11.79
CA GLN A 25 14.17 6.03 12.31
C GLN A 25 13.45 4.98 11.46
N SER A 26 12.48 5.39 10.64
CA SER A 26 11.61 4.43 9.93
C SER A 26 11.07 4.99 8.62
N ARG A 27 10.77 4.07 7.70
CA ARG A 27 10.12 4.31 6.41
C ARG A 27 8.92 3.38 6.27
N VAL A 28 7.72 3.91 6.23
CA VAL A 28 6.48 3.15 6.18
C VAL A 28 5.68 3.56 4.95
N LEU A 29 5.20 2.57 4.19
CA LEU A 29 4.26 2.83 3.11
C LEU A 29 2.82 2.76 3.62
N VAL A 30 1.97 3.61 3.05
CA VAL A 30 0.51 3.46 3.10
C VAL A 30 0.06 3.11 1.70
N ASP A 31 -0.46 1.89 1.54
CA ASP A 31 -0.80 1.23 0.30
C ASP A 31 0.40 1.03 -0.66
N CYS A 32 0.25 0.15 -1.62
CA CYS A 32 1.16 -0.08 -2.73
C CYS A 32 0.35 -0.64 -3.90
N GLY A 33 -0.36 0.24 -4.60
CA GLY A 33 -1.38 -0.09 -5.56
C GLY A 33 -0.91 -0.10 -7.01
N MET A 34 -1.65 -0.82 -7.84
CA MET A 34 -1.49 -0.83 -9.29
C MET A 34 -2.07 0.42 -9.92
N PHE A 35 -1.37 0.97 -10.90
CA PHE A 35 -1.92 1.97 -11.80
C PHE A 35 -2.93 1.32 -12.75
N GLN A 36 -4.08 1.94 -12.87
CA GLN A 36 -5.18 1.52 -13.73
C GLN A 36 -5.53 2.66 -14.70
N GLY A 37 -6.27 2.38 -15.78
CA GLY A 37 -6.68 3.39 -16.74
C GLY A 37 -6.06 3.20 -18.12
N SER A 38 -5.44 4.25 -18.67
CA SER A 38 -4.83 4.24 -20.00
C SER A 38 -3.66 3.26 -20.11
N LYS A 39 -3.24 2.96 -21.35
CA LYS A 39 -2.08 2.10 -21.60
C LYS A 39 -0.80 2.65 -20.95
N SER A 40 -0.59 3.97 -21.04
CA SER A 40 0.56 4.63 -20.43
C SER A 40 0.58 4.55 -18.91
N GLU A 41 -0.58 4.64 -18.25
CA GLU A 41 -0.68 4.45 -16.80
C GLU A 41 -0.38 3.00 -16.41
N LYS A 42 -0.93 2.01 -17.13
CA LYS A 42 -0.65 0.59 -16.90
C LYS A 42 0.83 0.23 -17.10
N GLU A 43 1.52 0.91 -18.02
CA GLU A 43 2.96 0.72 -18.25
C GLU A 43 3.81 1.10 -17.03
N LEU A 44 3.34 2.02 -16.16
CA LEU A 44 4.02 2.37 -14.91
C LEU A 44 4.18 1.17 -13.95
N ASN A 45 3.27 0.20 -14.02
CA ASN A 45 3.35 -1.01 -13.19
C ASN A 45 4.60 -1.87 -13.49
N TYR A 46 5.19 -1.74 -14.66
CA TYR A 46 6.37 -2.50 -15.09
C TYR A 46 7.69 -1.80 -14.75
N GLY A 47 7.67 -0.48 -14.54
CA GLY A 47 8.86 0.30 -14.16
C GLY A 47 9.33 0.00 -12.73
N ASP A 48 10.56 0.39 -12.41
CA ASP A 48 11.09 0.29 -11.04
C ASP A 48 10.33 1.20 -10.07
N PHE A 49 10.34 0.83 -8.79
CA PHE A 49 9.81 1.73 -7.76
C PHE A 49 10.70 2.99 -7.65
N PRO A 50 10.12 4.18 -7.40
CA PRO A 50 10.88 5.41 -7.21
C PRO A 50 11.57 5.47 -5.83
N PHE A 51 11.56 4.39 -5.09
CA PHE A 51 12.21 4.20 -3.79
C PHE A 51 12.83 2.80 -3.74
N ARG A 52 13.63 2.52 -2.71
CA ARG A 52 14.23 1.22 -2.48
C ARG A 52 13.30 0.35 -1.63
N PRO A 53 12.74 -0.75 -2.16
CA PRO A 53 11.85 -1.65 -1.42
C PRO A 53 12.51 -2.27 -0.17
N ASP A 54 13.79 -2.58 -0.23
CA ASP A 54 14.59 -3.15 0.86
C ASP A 54 14.83 -2.18 2.04
N GLU A 55 14.53 -0.88 1.85
CA GLU A 55 14.61 0.14 2.91
C GLU A 55 13.24 0.44 3.57
N ILE A 56 12.18 -0.20 3.13
CA ILE A 56 10.84 -0.02 3.72
C ILE A 56 10.68 -0.95 4.91
N ASP A 57 10.36 -0.39 6.08
CA ASP A 57 10.20 -1.14 7.33
C ASP A 57 8.85 -1.85 7.42
N ALA A 58 7.79 -1.22 6.91
CA ALA A 58 6.43 -1.78 6.96
C ALA A 58 5.51 -1.19 5.90
N VAL A 59 4.42 -1.89 5.61
CA VAL A 59 3.29 -1.38 4.83
C VAL A 59 2.03 -1.37 5.69
N ILE A 60 1.27 -0.29 5.61
CA ILE A 60 -0.08 -0.14 6.15
C ILE A 60 -1.03 -0.23 4.98
N LEU A 61 -1.78 -1.32 4.86
CA LEU A 61 -2.76 -1.50 3.80
C LEU A 61 -4.15 -1.07 4.26
N THR A 62 -4.72 -0.11 3.55
CA THR A 62 -6.05 0.42 3.89
C THR A 62 -7.16 -0.55 3.51
N HIS A 63 -7.05 -1.23 2.37
CA HIS A 63 -8.02 -2.22 1.88
C HIS A 63 -7.52 -2.97 0.65
N ALA A 64 -8.28 -3.99 0.21
CA ALA A 64 -7.83 -4.98 -0.77
C ALA A 64 -7.95 -4.56 -2.25
N HIS A 65 -8.56 -3.42 -2.63
CA HIS A 65 -8.65 -3.06 -4.04
C HIS A 65 -7.27 -3.02 -4.71
N ILE A 66 -7.20 -3.44 -5.96
CA ILE A 66 -5.95 -3.61 -6.72
C ILE A 66 -5.18 -2.30 -6.88
N ASP A 67 -5.85 -1.17 -6.97
CA ASP A 67 -5.23 0.17 -7.00
C ASP A 67 -4.65 0.62 -5.64
N HIS A 68 -4.77 -0.22 -4.60
CA HIS A 68 -4.19 -0.05 -3.26
C HIS A 68 -3.27 -1.20 -2.83
N SER A 69 -3.55 -2.43 -3.27
CA SER A 69 -2.80 -3.64 -2.87
C SER A 69 -2.00 -4.29 -4.01
N GLY A 70 -2.30 -3.93 -5.26
CA GLY A 70 -1.91 -4.72 -6.42
C GLY A 70 -0.42 -4.80 -6.72
N LEU A 71 0.42 -3.91 -6.18
CA LEU A 71 1.88 -3.99 -6.33
C LEU A 71 2.59 -4.55 -5.09
N LEU A 72 1.88 -4.99 -4.06
CA LEU A 72 2.49 -5.64 -2.89
C LEU A 72 3.34 -6.87 -3.24
N PRO A 73 2.90 -7.79 -4.14
CA PRO A 73 3.74 -8.91 -4.54
C PRO A 73 5.01 -8.47 -5.29
N LYS A 74 4.90 -7.43 -6.12
CA LYS A 74 6.07 -6.82 -6.77
C LYS A 74 7.01 -6.20 -5.75
N LEU A 75 6.48 -5.54 -4.71
CA LEU A 75 7.27 -4.93 -3.63
C LEU A 75 8.11 -6.01 -2.92
N SER A 76 7.49 -7.15 -2.54
CA SER A 76 8.18 -8.31 -1.95
C SER A 76 9.24 -8.88 -2.88
N LYS A 77 8.92 -9.11 -4.14
CA LYS A 77 9.85 -9.57 -5.19
C LYS A 77 11.10 -8.69 -5.30
N HIS A 78 10.97 -7.39 -5.08
CA HIS A 78 12.07 -6.42 -5.16
C HIS A 78 12.78 -6.17 -3.83
N GLY A 79 12.58 -7.04 -2.82
CA GLY A 79 13.37 -7.06 -1.59
C GLY A 79 12.71 -6.51 -0.34
N PHE A 80 11.45 -6.08 -0.41
CA PHE A 80 10.71 -5.75 0.80
C PHE A 80 10.50 -7.02 1.66
N ALA A 81 10.94 -6.98 2.91
CA ALA A 81 10.84 -8.10 3.85
C ALA A 81 10.06 -7.75 5.13
N GLY A 82 9.53 -6.54 5.23
CA GLY A 82 8.79 -6.07 6.40
C GLY A 82 7.36 -6.61 6.49
N PRO A 83 6.65 -6.33 7.59
CA PRO A 83 5.25 -6.70 7.75
C PRO A 83 4.31 -5.81 6.92
N ILE A 84 3.20 -6.40 6.45
CA ILE A 84 2.07 -5.71 5.82
C ILE A 84 0.89 -5.77 6.80
N PHE A 85 0.55 -4.65 7.41
CA PHE A 85 -0.54 -4.56 8.37
C PHE A 85 -1.87 -4.31 7.65
N ALA A 86 -2.87 -5.14 7.92
CA ALA A 86 -4.21 -5.02 7.36
C ALA A 86 -5.26 -5.61 8.31
N THR A 87 -6.53 -5.24 8.16
CA THR A 87 -7.62 -5.91 8.88
C THR A 87 -7.80 -7.34 8.38
N SER A 88 -8.27 -8.25 9.23
CA SER A 88 -8.47 -9.67 8.85
C SER A 88 -9.29 -9.83 7.55
N PRO A 89 -10.45 -9.17 7.35
CA PRO A 89 -11.18 -9.32 6.11
C PRO A 89 -10.43 -8.76 4.87
N THR A 90 -9.56 -7.77 5.05
CA THR A 90 -8.68 -7.28 3.97
C THR A 90 -7.64 -8.33 3.60
N VAL A 91 -7.06 -9.02 4.59
CA VAL A 91 -6.13 -10.15 4.35
C VAL A 91 -6.84 -11.28 3.60
N ASP A 92 -8.04 -11.66 4.02
CA ASP A 92 -8.84 -12.69 3.36
C ASP A 92 -9.11 -12.34 1.88
N LEU A 93 -9.51 -11.09 1.59
CA LEU A 93 -9.73 -10.62 0.23
C LEU A 93 -8.43 -10.62 -0.60
N CYS A 94 -7.32 -10.15 -0.05
CA CYS A 94 -6.01 -10.18 -0.71
C CYS A 94 -5.58 -11.61 -1.05
N SER A 95 -5.90 -12.59 -0.19
CA SER A 95 -5.57 -14.01 -0.42
C SER A 95 -6.27 -14.62 -1.64
N VAL A 96 -7.33 -13.99 -2.14
CA VAL A 96 -8.06 -14.37 -3.35
C VAL A 96 -7.70 -13.45 -4.53
N MET A 97 -7.69 -12.14 -4.30
CA MET A 97 -7.55 -11.16 -5.38
C MET A 97 -6.12 -11.08 -5.94
N LEU A 98 -5.09 -11.21 -5.10
CA LEU A 98 -3.70 -11.15 -5.57
C LEU A 98 -3.29 -12.36 -6.40
N PRO A 99 -3.64 -13.62 -6.01
CA PRO A 99 -3.43 -14.79 -6.88
C PRO A 99 -4.19 -14.70 -8.21
N ASP A 100 -5.45 -14.25 -8.19
CA ASP A 100 -6.24 -14.04 -9.40
C ASP A 100 -5.58 -13.00 -10.33
N SER A 101 -5.12 -11.88 -9.77
CA SER A 101 -4.36 -10.87 -10.52
C SER A 101 -3.08 -11.43 -11.14
N ALA A 102 -2.32 -12.27 -10.42
CA ALA A 102 -1.12 -12.91 -10.95
C ALA A 102 -1.46 -13.84 -12.11
N HIS A 103 -2.48 -14.65 -11.95
CA HIS A 103 -2.93 -15.58 -12.98
C HIS A 103 -3.36 -14.87 -14.27
N ILE A 104 -4.15 -13.78 -14.15
CA ILE A 104 -4.57 -12.97 -15.29
C ILE A 104 -3.34 -12.39 -16.02
N GLN A 105 -2.36 -11.84 -15.28
CA GLN A 105 -1.13 -11.29 -15.86
C GLN A 105 -0.30 -12.35 -16.58
N GLU A 106 -0.16 -13.55 -16.00
CA GLU A 106 0.58 -14.66 -16.63
C GLU A 106 -0.09 -15.11 -17.94
N MET A 107 -1.42 -15.22 -17.96
CA MET A 107 -2.18 -15.55 -19.18
C MET A 107 -2.04 -14.47 -20.26
N GLU A 108 -2.14 -13.19 -19.88
CA GLU A 108 -1.96 -12.07 -20.82
C GLU A 108 -0.56 -12.05 -21.43
N VAL A 109 0.46 -12.27 -20.61
CA VAL A 109 1.87 -12.34 -21.02
C VAL A 109 2.09 -13.54 -21.95
N GLU A 110 1.55 -14.71 -21.64
CA GLU A 110 1.66 -15.88 -22.50
C GLU A 110 1.04 -15.61 -23.89
N HIS A 111 -0.17 -15.04 -23.91
CA HIS A 111 -0.84 -14.67 -25.17
C HIS A 111 -0.02 -13.66 -25.97
N LEU A 112 0.51 -12.62 -25.30
CA LEU A 112 1.33 -11.59 -25.93
C LEU A 112 2.63 -12.17 -26.49
N ASN A 113 3.29 -13.06 -25.75
CA ASN A 113 4.54 -13.71 -26.16
C ASN A 113 4.35 -14.65 -27.37
N ARG A 114 3.25 -15.36 -27.45
CA ARG A 114 2.89 -16.14 -28.67
C ARG A 114 2.80 -15.23 -29.89
N ARG A 115 2.19 -14.05 -29.76
CA ARG A 115 2.10 -13.05 -30.87
C ARG A 115 3.44 -12.41 -31.17
N ASN A 116 4.25 -12.13 -30.15
CA ASN A 116 5.59 -11.55 -30.31
C ASN A 116 6.53 -12.50 -31.05
N ALA A 117 6.49 -13.80 -30.71
CA ALA A 117 7.27 -14.82 -31.41
C ALA A 117 6.97 -14.88 -32.91
N GLN A 118 5.69 -14.72 -33.31
CA GLN A 118 5.28 -14.69 -34.73
C GLN A 118 5.77 -13.43 -35.47
N ARG A 119 6.20 -12.39 -34.74
CA ARG A 119 6.58 -11.06 -35.29
C ARG A 119 8.03 -10.71 -35.00
N ASP A 120 8.82 -11.67 -34.55
CA ASP A 120 10.22 -11.47 -34.15
C ASP A 120 10.41 -10.30 -33.16
N ARG A 121 9.52 -10.20 -32.16
CA ARG A 121 9.54 -9.18 -31.12
C ARG A 121 10.02 -9.78 -29.79
N PRO A 122 10.65 -8.96 -28.91
CA PRO A 122 11.08 -9.40 -27.59
C PRO A 122 9.92 -9.98 -26.77
N GLN A 123 10.22 -10.99 -25.94
CA GLN A 123 9.30 -11.48 -24.94
C GLN A 123 9.17 -10.50 -23.79
N VAL A 124 8.00 -10.50 -23.17
CA VAL A 124 7.70 -9.72 -21.95
C VAL A 124 7.47 -10.67 -20.78
N THR A 125 7.62 -10.17 -19.57
CA THR A 125 7.39 -10.92 -18.32
C THR A 125 6.23 -10.30 -17.56
N SER A 126 5.57 -11.09 -16.70
CA SER A 126 4.57 -10.58 -15.75
C SER A 126 5.22 -9.67 -14.72
N ILE A 127 4.45 -8.75 -14.17
CA ILE A 127 4.89 -7.84 -13.11
C ILE A 127 5.34 -8.67 -11.90
N TYR A 128 4.55 -9.69 -11.55
CA TYR A 128 4.85 -10.70 -10.54
C TYR A 128 4.16 -12.02 -10.90
N THR A 129 4.53 -13.09 -10.21
CA THR A 129 4.04 -14.44 -10.39
C THR A 129 3.22 -14.88 -9.17
N LEU A 130 2.56 -16.04 -9.27
CA LEU A 130 1.88 -16.66 -8.14
C LEU A 130 2.84 -16.94 -6.97
N SER A 131 4.07 -17.35 -7.25
CA SER A 131 5.10 -17.55 -6.20
C SER A 131 5.44 -16.25 -5.46
N ASP A 132 5.51 -15.13 -6.17
CA ASP A 132 5.74 -13.81 -5.56
C ASP A 132 4.56 -13.41 -4.64
N VAL A 133 3.33 -13.80 -5.01
CA VAL A 133 2.12 -13.59 -4.17
C VAL A 133 2.20 -14.43 -2.91
N GLU A 134 2.58 -15.71 -3.01
CA GLU A 134 2.72 -16.60 -1.84
C GLU A 134 3.73 -16.05 -0.83
N GLU A 135 4.87 -15.54 -1.28
CA GLU A 135 5.84 -14.86 -0.42
C GLU A 135 5.26 -13.62 0.23
N CYS A 136 4.61 -12.76 -0.55
CA CYS A 136 3.96 -11.55 -0.07
C CYS A 136 2.92 -11.84 1.01
N MET A 137 2.08 -12.87 0.82
CA MET A 137 1.03 -13.23 1.78
C MET A 137 1.58 -13.66 3.15
N ARG A 138 2.81 -14.18 3.23
CA ARG A 138 3.46 -14.52 4.51
C ARG A 138 3.84 -13.30 5.35
N GLN A 139 3.92 -12.13 4.72
CA GLN A 139 4.27 -10.87 5.38
C GLN A 139 3.06 -10.19 6.04
N PHE A 140 1.83 -10.62 5.73
CA PHE A 140 0.63 -10.02 6.30
C PHE A 140 0.54 -10.24 7.80
N ARG A 141 0.10 -9.19 8.51
CA ARG A 141 -0.16 -9.16 9.95
C ARG A 141 -1.51 -8.51 10.19
N GLU A 142 -2.41 -9.25 10.82
CA GLU A 142 -3.76 -8.79 11.09
C GLU A 142 -3.79 -7.74 12.19
N VAL A 143 -4.62 -6.71 12.00
CA VAL A 143 -4.89 -5.66 12.98
C VAL A 143 -6.39 -5.56 13.27
N GLN A 144 -6.72 -5.06 14.45
CA GLN A 144 -8.10 -4.84 14.89
C GLN A 144 -8.48 -3.36 14.76
N TYR A 145 -9.72 -3.10 14.36
CA TYR A 145 -10.26 -1.75 14.38
C TYR A 145 -10.21 -1.13 15.78
N GLY A 146 -9.96 0.17 15.84
CA GLY A 146 -9.95 0.95 17.08
C GLY A 146 -8.74 0.73 17.98
N ARG A 147 -7.85 -0.23 17.69
CA ARG A 147 -6.66 -0.52 18.48
C ARG A 147 -5.40 0.06 17.87
N TRP A 148 -4.57 0.66 18.70
CA TRP A 148 -3.23 1.08 18.30
C TRP A 148 -2.31 -0.13 18.11
N THR A 149 -1.64 -0.17 16.97
CA THR A 149 -0.63 -1.19 16.63
C THR A 149 0.67 -0.47 16.30
N THR A 150 1.77 -0.87 16.92
CA THR A 150 3.10 -0.39 16.52
C THR A 150 3.45 -1.00 15.19
N VAL A 151 3.71 -0.15 14.18
CA VAL A 151 3.99 -0.57 12.80
C VAL A 151 5.46 -0.46 12.45
N ALA A 152 6.17 0.47 13.06
CA ALA A 152 7.61 0.65 12.93
C ALA A 152 8.15 1.44 14.12
N THR A 153 9.46 1.61 14.23
CA THR A 153 10.10 2.39 15.29
C THR A 153 9.58 3.83 15.28
N GLY A 154 9.02 4.27 16.41
CA GLY A 154 8.44 5.60 16.55
C GLY A 154 7.11 5.82 15.81
N MET A 155 6.51 4.78 15.24
CA MET A 155 5.22 4.87 14.55
C MET A 155 4.22 3.83 15.03
N ARG A 156 2.97 4.26 15.25
CA ARG A 156 1.84 3.36 15.49
C ARG A 156 0.65 3.77 14.65
N ALA A 157 -0.16 2.79 14.23
CA ALA A 157 -1.34 2.99 13.42
C ALA A 157 -2.60 2.50 14.14
N ARG A 158 -3.73 3.13 13.82
CA ARG A 158 -5.06 2.73 14.28
C ARG A 158 -6.03 2.77 13.11
N TYR A 159 -6.74 1.67 12.93
CA TYR A 159 -7.64 1.45 11.81
C TYR A 159 -9.08 1.74 12.22
N TRP A 160 -9.79 2.50 11.40
CA TRP A 160 -11.20 2.83 11.56
C TRP A 160 -11.99 2.30 10.38
N ASN A 161 -13.14 1.68 10.63
CA ASN A 161 -13.98 1.16 9.55
C ASN A 161 -14.37 2.30 8.58
N ALA A 162 -14.00 2.17 7.32
CA ALA A 162 -14.26 3.16 6.29
C ALA A 162 -15.62 2.97 5.59
N GLY A 163 -16.31 1.84 5.79
CA GLY A 163 -17.61 1.56 5.20
C GLY A 163 -17.61 1.40 3.67
N HIS A 164 -16.44 1.19 3.06
CA HIS A 164 -16.28 1.15 1.61
C HIS A 164 -16.26 -0.27 1.03
N LEU A 165 -15.47 -1.16 1.60
CA LEU A 165 -15.31 -2.56 1.25
C LEU A 165 -15.20 -3.36 2.55
N LEU A 166 -15.47 -4.65 2.51
CA LEU A 166 -15.25 -5.53 3.66
C LEU A 166 -13.79 -5.42 4.10
N GLY A 167 -13.58 -5.08 5.36
CA GLY A 167 -12.23 -4.86 5.91
C GLY A 167 -11.62 -3.48 5.64
N SER A 168 -12.24 -2.64 4.82
CA SER A 168 -11.66 -1.31 4.49
C SER A 168 -11.52 -0.41 5.70
N ALA A 169 -10.43 0.36 5.73
CA ALA A 169 -10.13 1.26 6.82
C ALA A 169 -9.66 2.64 6.37
N SER A 170 -10.09 3.65 7.11
CA SER A 170 -9.32 4.89 7.24
C SER A 170 -8.26 4.66 8.31
N VAL A 171 -7.04 5.15 8.10
CA VAL A 171 -5.93 4.89 8.99
C VAL A 171 -5.45 6.18 9.64
N GLU A 172 -5.39 6.16 10.95
CA GLU A 172 -4.76 7.18 11.78
C GLU A 172 -3.36 6.72 12.15
N ILE A 173 -2.34 7.52 11.82
CA ILE A 173 -0.95 7.22 12.11
C ILE A 173 -0.42 8.26 13.09
N GLU A 174 0.17 7.79 14.15
CA GLU A 174 0.83 8.61 15.15
C GLU A 174 2.34 8.41 15.05
N ILE A 175 3.06 9.52 14.99
CA ILE A 175 4.52 9.57 14.86
C ILE A 175 5.08 10.23 16.09
N ASN A 176 5.92 9.51 16.83
CA ASN A 176 6.69 10.08 17.92
C ASN A 176 7.87 10.86 17.32
N THR A 177 7.88 12.17 17.51
CA THR A 177 9.03 13.00 17.18
C THR A 177 9.89 13.15 18.44
N ASP A 178 11.18 12.78 18.38
CA ASP A 178 12.15 12.96 19.45
C ASP A 178 12.49 14.46 19.71
N ILE A 179 11.63 15.36 19.30
CA ILE A 179 11.76 16.77 19.60
C ILE A 179 11.23 16.95 21.03
N ASP A 180 12.13 17.24 21.93
CA ASP A 180 11.93 17.55 23.34
C ASP A 180 11.04 18.81 23.51
N THR A 181 9.78 18.70 23.15
CA THR A 181 8.77 19.72 23.32
C THR A 181 7.49 19.07 23.83
N GLN A 182 6.79 19.78 24.70
CA GLN A 182 5.48 19.44 25.27
C GLN A 182 4.38 19.25 24.20
N ASP A 183 4.77 19.01 22.94
CA ASP A 183 3.87 18.92 21.80
C ASP A 183 3.36 17.49 21.64
N SER A 184 2.07 17.40 21.42
CA SER A 184 1.36 16.16 21.12
C SER A 184 2.00 15.45 19.90
N PRO A 185 2.01 14.11 19.84
CA PRO A 185 2.55 13.39 18.72
C PRO A 185 1.89 13.83 17.40
N LEU A 186 2.70 13.92 16.34
CA LEU A 186 2.17 14.24 15.00
C LEU A 186 1.21 13.14 14.57
N ARG A 187 0.04 13.50 14.07
CA ARG A 187 -0.97 12.57 13.57
C ARG A 187 -1.29 12.84 12.11
N CYS A 188 -1.26 11.79 11.31
CA CYS A 188 -1.69 11.81 9.93
C CYS A 188 -2.92 10.93 9.76
N TRP A 189 -3.86 11.36 8.92
CA TRP A 189 -5.06 10.59 8.57
C TRP A 189 -5.03 10.26 7.09
N PHE A 190 -5.29 9.00 6.77
CA PHE A 190 -5.50 8.55 5.41
C PHE A 190 -6.98 8.17 5.25
N PRO A 191 -7.83 9.12 4.86
CA PRO A 191 -9.24 8.88 4.64
C PRO A 191 -9.43 8.02 3.40
N ARG A 192 -10.52 7.26 3.38
CA ARG A 192 -10.92 6.51 2.22
C ARG A 192 -12.35 6.80 1.81
N GLY A 193 -12.54 6.97 0.49
CA GLY A 193 -13.85 7.26 -0.10
C GLY A 193 -14.21 8.74 -0.05
N THR A 194 -15.22 9.09 -0.82
CA THR A 194 -15.66 10.47 -1.08
C THR A 194 -16.45 11.14 0.04
N GLU A 195 -16.70 10.44 1.16
CA GLU A 195 -17.33 11.04 2.33
C GLU A 195 -16.64 10.60 3.63
N PRO A 196 -16.13 11.56 4.43
CA PRO A 196 -15.55 11.26 5.73
C PRO A 196 -16.67 10.92 6.72
N VAL A 197 -16.76 9.68 7.16
CA VAL A 197 -17.47 9.37 8.40
C VAL A 197 -16.54 9.76 9.55
N PHE A 198 -16.72 10.97 10.08
CA PHE A 198 -15.96 11.46 11.22
C PHE A 198 -16.32 10.63 12.47
N PRO A 199 -15.33 10.18 13.25
CA PRO A 199 -15.58 9.76 14.62
C PRO A 199 -16.16 10.94 15.42
N PRO A 200 -16.97 10.69 16.46
CA PRO A 200 -17.52 11.77 17.29
C PRO A 200 -16.37 12.65 17.81
N ARG A 201 -16.54 13.95 17.66
CA ARG A 201 -15.55 14.97 18.00
C ARG A 201 -15.13 14.92 19.46
N SER A 202 -13.91 14.46 19.70
CA SER A 202 -13.01 15.09 20.66
C SER A 202 -12.04 15.91 19.79
N GLU A 203 -11.88 17.19 20.06
CA GLU A 203 -11.16 18.14 19.21
C GLU A 203 -9.81 17.59 18.71
N PRO A 204 -9.51 17.63 17.40
CA PRO A 204 -8.24 17.18 16.88
C PRO A 204 -7.19 18.25 17.07
N PRO A 205 -5.98 17.91 17.54
CA PRO A 205 -4.82 18.73 17.24
C PRO A 205 -4.56 18.68 15.74
N LEU A 206 -4.08 19.77 15.17
CA LEU A 206 -3.80 20.04 13.76
C LEU A 206 -3.54 18.74 12.93
N SER A 207 -4.55 18.29 12.22
CA SER A 207 -4.47 17.15 11.32
C SER A 207 -4.32 17.67 9.90
N MET A 208 -3.26 17.24 9.19
CA MET A 208 -3.30 17.34 7.74
C MET A 208 -4.33 16.34 7.23
N VAL A 209 -5.42 16.86 6.68
CA VAL A 209 -6.41 16.09 5.93
C VAL A 209 -6.02 16.19 4.46
N PHE A 210 -5.76 15.07 3.83
CA PHE A 210 -5.52 14.96 2.40
C PHE A 210 -6.67 14.23 1.73
#